data_555a169c9132abac70c81248cdf4a608
#
_entry.id   555a169c9132abac70c81248cdf4a608
#
_cell.length_a   1.000
_cell.length_b   1.000
_cell.length_c   1.000
_cell.angle_alpha   90.00
_cell.angle_beta   90.00
_cell.angle_gamma   90.00
#
_symmetry.space_group_name_H-M   'P 1'
#
loop_
_entity.id
_entity.type
_entity.pdbx_description
1 polymer ?
#
loop_
_entity_poly.entity_id
_entity_poly.type
_entity_poly.pdbx_seq_one_letter_code
_entity_poly.pdbx_strand_id
1 'polypeptide(L)'
;LGNCFDYAAEGAELGLTTWEKAESTYQQYAFDIALRKGKLIKEDISFIFAGDLLNQCTGSAYGLRDTDISFIGLYGACSTMAESLAMASLFADMRLGEYFAAVTSSHFCSAERQFRFPINYGGVRPPTAQWTATGAGCCITSVAEKPPYVKRVTIGKITDMGIKLSLIHISEPTRPLYIS
;
A
#
# COMPACT_ATOMS: atom_id res chain seq x y z
N LEU A 1 7.69 17.41 -7.10
CA LEU A 1 6.69 16.35 -6.76
C LEU A 1 6.06 16.54 -5.38
N GLY A 2 6.74 17.20 -4.40
CA GLY A 2 6.20 17.39 -3.04
C GLY A 2 4.79 17.97 -2.98
N ASN A 3 4.45 18.87 -3.89
CA ASN A 3 3.12 19.52 -3.96
C ASN A 3 1.98 18.59 -4.44
N CYS A 4 2.30 17.35 -4.84
CA CYS A 4 1.32 16.35 -5.25
C CYS A 4 0.87 15.45 -4.10
N PHE A 5 1.49 15.58 -2.93
CA PHE A 5 1.19 14.78 -1.76
C PHE A 5 0.47 15.62 -0.70
N ASP A 6 -0.42 14.99 0.04
CA ASP A 6 -1.13 15.64 1.15
C ASP A 6 -0.20 15.95 2.33
N TYR A 7 0.87 15.19 2.47
CA TYR A 7 1.93 15.37 3.46
C TYR A 7 3.28 14.94 2.87
N ALA A 8 4.31 15.73 3.09
CA ALA A 8 5.68 15.41 2.74
C ALA A 8 6.57 15.66 3.96
N ALA A 9 7.26 14.63 4.42
CA ALA A 9 8.21 14.72 5.52
C ALA A 9 9.59 15.19 5.02
N GLU A 10 10.34 15.88 5.88
CA GLU A 10 11.72 16.29 5.59
C GLU A 10 12.70 15.10 5.62
N GLY A 11 12.40 14.06 6.42
CA GLY A 11 13.20 12.85 6.55
C GLY A 11 12.34 11.59 6.62
N ALA A 12 12.92 10.47 6.20
CA ALA A 12 12.21 9.20 6.15
C ALA A 12 11.91 8.61 7.55
N GLU A 13 12.71 8.96 8.55
CA GLU A 13 12.61 8.43 9.91
C GLU A 13 11.53 9.08 10.76
N LEU A 14 10.99 10.24 10.36
CA LEU A 14 10.06 11.05 11.16
C LEU A 14 10.55 11.36 12.59
N GLY A 15 11.87 11.36 12.81
CA GLY A 15 12.47 11.51 14.14
C GLY A 15 12.28 10.30 15.06
N LEU A 16 11.88 9.15 14.54
CA LEU A 16 11.62 7.92 15.29
C LEU A 16 12.86 7.02 15.33
N THR A 17 12.88 6.11 16.30
CA THR A 17 14.06 5.29 16.62
C THR A 17 14.27 4.12 15.67
N THR A 18 13.25 3.70 14.92
CA THR A 18 13.32 2.60 13.96
C THR A 18 12.52 2.90 12.71
N TRP A 19 12.94 2.32 11.59
CA TRP A 19 12.27 2.46 10.30
C TRP A 19 10.87 1.82 10.29
N GLU A 20 10.69 0.73 11.03
CA GLU A 20 9.40 0.07 11.18
C GLU A 20 8.38 0.96 11.91
N LYS A 21 8.83 1.69 12.93
CA LYS A 21 7.98 2.68 13.62
C LYS A 21 7.64 3.84 12.69
N ALA A 22 8.61 4.30 11.89
CA ALA A 22 8.37 5.35 10.91
C ALA A 22 7.33 4.90 9.87
N GLU A 23 7.46 3.67 9.34
CA GLU A 23 6.50 3.10 8.40
C GLU A 23 5.09 3.02 8.98
N SER A 24 4.96 2.49 10.20
CA SER A 24 3.68 2.44 10.92
C SER A 24 3.06 3.84 11.10
N THR A 25 3.89 4.83 11.40
CA THR A 25 3.44 6.22 11.57
C THR A 25 3.00 6.84 10.23
N TYR A 26 3.68 6.56 9.12
CA TYR A 26 3.23 6.97 7.79
C TYR A 26 1.85 6.39 7.46
N GLN A 27 1.59 5.15 7.83
CA GLN A 27 0.26 4.55 7.65
C GLN A 27 -0.82 5.27 8.46
N GLN A 28 -0.54 5.56 9.74
CA GLN A 28 -1.46 6.33 10.59
C GLN A 28 -1.77 7.69 9.96
N TYR A 29 -0.74 8.41 9.51
CA TYR A 29 -0.92 9.72 8.86
C TYR A 29 -1.77 9.62 7.60
N ALA A 30 -1.51 8.62 6.75
CA ALA A 30 -2.30 8.43 5.53
C ALA A 30 -3.76 8.15 5.85
N PHE A 31 -4.05 7.32 6.85
CA PHE A 31 -5.39 7.01 7.31
C PHE A 31 -6.08 8.25 7.89
N ASP A 32 -5.44 8.97 8.80
CA ASP A 32 -6.00 10.18 9.42
C ASP A 32 -6.24 11.31 8.41
N ILE A 33 -5.37 11.45 7.41
CA ILE A 33 -5.56 12.41 6.32
C ILE A 33 -6.78 12.02 5.48
N ALA A 34 -6.93 10.74 5.16
CA ALA A 34 -8.07 10.25 4.38
C ALA A 34 -9.39 10.47 5.12
N LEU A 35 -9.46 10.19 6.43
CA LEU A 35 -10.62 10.50 7.27
C LEU A 35 -10.97 11.98 7.23
N ARG A 36 -9.99 12.86 7.45
CA ARG A 36 -10.21 14.33 7.41
C ARG A 36 -10.71 14.80 6.05
N LYS A 37 -10.15 14.28 4.95
CA LYS A 37 -10.61 14.62 3.58
C LYS A 37 -12.03 14.12 3.31
N GLY A 38 -12.36 12.94 3.82
CA GLY A 38 -13.71 12.38 3.75
C GLY A 38 -14.71 13.00 4.72
N LYS A 39 -14.26 13.82 5.67
CA LYS A 39 -15.07 14.34 6.81
C LYS A 39 -15.68 13.19 7.62
N LEU A 40 -14.92 12.14 7.80
CA LEU A 40 -15.28 10.91 8.53
C LEU A 40 -14.52 10.84 9.85
N ILE A 41 -15.07 10.07 10.77
CA ILE A 41 -14.42 9.67 12.01
C ILE A 41 -14.08 8.17 11.96
N LYS A 42 -13.27 7.68 12.90
CA LYS A 42 -12.82 6.27 12.93
C LYS A 42 -13.99 5.30 13.00
N GLU A 43 -15.01 5.68 13.76
CA GLU A 43 -16.21 4.90 14.02
C GLU A 43 -17.08 4.70 12.77
N ASP A 44 -16.92 5.52 11.75
CA ASP A 44 -17.62 5.36 10.48
C ASP A 44 -17.03 4.22 9.65
N ILE A 45 -15.78 3.83 9.92
CA ILE A 45 -15.06 2.83 9.13
C ILE A 45 -15.40 1.42 9.62
N SER A 46 -16.00 0.63 8.75
CA SER A 46 -16.42 -0.74 9.08
C SER A 46 -15.26 -1.73 9.06
N PHE A 47 -14.34 -1.62 8.07
CA PHE A 47 -13.17 -2.48 7.92
C PHE A 47 -11.97 -1.72 7.37
N ILE A 48 -10.78 -2.13 7.81
CA ILE A 48 -9.51 -1.72 7.22
C ILE A 48 -8.87 -2.90 6.52
N PHE A 49 -8.54 -2.74 5.25
CA PHE A 49 -7.72 -3.65 4.46
C PHE A 49 -6.34 -3.00 4.31
N ALA A 50 -5.35 -3.56 4.96
CA ALA A 50 -4.05 -2.92 4.94
C ALA A 50 -2.90 -3.91 4.81
N GLY A 51 -1.79 -3.42 4.28
CA GLY A 51 -0.57 -4.18 4.17
C GLY A 51 0.65 -3.30 3.91
N ASP A 52 1.78 -3.91 4.08
CA ASP A 52 3.10 -3.31 3.93
C ASP A 52 4.08 -4.33 3.36
N LEU A 53 5.36 -3.97 3.27
CA LEU A 53 6.40 -4.87 2.78
C LEU A 53 7.10 -5.67 3.88
N LEU A 54 6.73 -5.47 5.14
CA LEU A 54 7.28 -6.22 6.25
C LEU A 54 6.56 -7.56 6.43
N ASN A 55 7.30 -8.56 6.92
CA ASN A 55 6.74 -9.88 7.12
C ASN A 55 5.53 -9.83 8.06
N GLN A 56 4.48 -10.54 7.68
CA GLN A 56 3.22 -10.66 8.42
C GLN A 56 2.51 -9.30 8.66
N CYS A 57 2.65 -8.34 7.75
CA CYS A 57 2.02 -7.02 7.85
C CYS A 57 2.33 -6.29 9.16
N THR A 58 3.59 -6.37 9.60
CA THR A 58 4.01 -5.80 10.91
C THR A 58 3.81 -4.29 10.95
N GLY A 59 4.17 -3.56 9.88
CA GLY A 59 3.97 -2.11 9.79
C GLY A 59 2.51 -1.73 9.96
N SER A 60 1.62 -2.43 9.26
CA SER A 60 0.18 -2.19 9.27
C SER A 60 -0.47 -2.56 10.60
N ALA A 61 -0.14 -3.75 11.13
CA ALA A 61 -0.70 -4.21 12.39
C ALA A 61 -0.35 -3.29 13.56
N TYR A 62 0.90 -2.81 13.63
CA TYR A 62 1.31 -1.86 14.66
C TYR A 62 0.81 -0.43 14.40
N GLY A 63 0.75 -0.02 13.14
CA GLY A 63 0.29 1.32 12.77
C GLY A 63 -1.19 1.54 13.03
N LEU A 64 -2.01 0.52 12.85
CA LEU A 64 -3.46 0.62 12.91
C LEU A 64 -4.10 -0.02 14.15
N ARG A 65 -3.30 -0.57 15.06
CA ARG A 65 -3.77 -1.29 16.26
C ARG A 65 -4.69 -0.48 17.18
N ASP A 66 -4.47 0.84 17.26
CA ASP A 66 -5.19 1.72 18.17
C ASP A 66 -6.43 2.35 17.51
N THR A 67 -6.88 1.80 16.38
CA THR A 67 -8.07 2.30 15.67
C THR A 67 -9.36 1.69 16.18
N ASP A 68 -9.31 0.52 16.80
CA ASP A 68 -10.47 -0.29 17.22
C ASP A 68 -11.42 -0.67 16.07
N ILE A 69 -10.86 -0.81 14.85
CA ILE A 69 -11.59 -1.15 13.65
C ILE A 69 -11.21 -2.57 13.21
N SER A 70 -12.17 -3.32 12.67
CA SER A 70 -11.93 -4.65 12.11
C SER A 70 -10.85 -4.59 11.02
N PHE A 71 -9.78 -5.37 11.18
CA PHE A 71 -8.58 -5.32 10.37
C PHE A 71 -8.37 -6.61 9.59
N ILE A 72 -8.12 -6.49 8.29
CA ILE A 72 -7.71 -7.59 7.41
C ILE A 72 -6.35 -7.25 6.82
N GLY A 73 -5.32 -7.99 7.27
CA GLY A 73 -3.96 -7.85 6.77
C GLY A 73 -3.79 -8.51 5.40
N LEU A 74 -3.19 -7.81 4.47
CA LEU A 74 -2.89 -8.25 3.11
C LEU A 74 -1.38 -8.26 2.88
N TYR A 75 -0.88 -9.27 2.19
CA TYR A 75 0.56 -9.43 1.97
C TYR A 75 0.87 -9.78 0.51
N GLY A 76 0.58 -8.84 -0.35
CA GLY A 76 0.79 -8.95 -1.81
C GLY A 76 2.01 -8.18 -2.33
N ALA A 77 2.89 -7.69 -1.46
CA ALA A 77 4.02 -6.82 -1.80
C ALA A 77 3.56 -5.63 -2.67
N CYS A 78 4.07 -5.50 -3.90
CA CYS A 78 3.72 -4.40 -4.80
C CYS A 78 2.24 -4.37 -5.22
N SER A 79 1.52 -5.48 -5.11
CA SER A 79 0.09 -5.56 -5.44
C SER A 79 -0.84 -5.17 -4.29
N THR A 80 -0.32 -4.98 -3.07
CA THR A 80 -1.11 -4.79 -1.85
C THR A 80 -2.09 -3.62 -1.95
N MET A 81 -1.72 -2.50 -2.60
CA MET A 81 -2.64 -1.37 -2.77
C MET A 81 -3.82 -1.73 -3.68
N ALA A 82 -3.56 -2.38 -4.79
CA ALA A 82 -4.63 -2.82 -5.69
C ALA A 82 -5.51 -3.89 -5.03
N GLU A 83 -4.91 -4.80 -4.26
CA GLU A 83 -5.60 -5.85 -3.52
C GLU A 83 -6.49 -5.26 -2.42
N SER A 84 -5.96 -4.35 -1.59
CA SER A 84 -6.71 -3.70 -0.52
C SER A 84 -7.88 -2.87 -1.09
N LEU A 85 -7.65 -2.13 -2.18
CA LEU A 85 -8.71 -1.37 -2.84
C LEU A 85 -9.78 -2.29 -3.47
N ALA A 86 -9.36 -3.42 -4.03
CA ALA A 86 -10.28 -4.43 -4.57
C ALA A 86 -11.17 -5.01 -3.47
N MET A 87 -10.58 -5.41 -2.34
CA MET A 87 -11.32 -5.95 -1.19
C MET A 87 -12.28 -4.90 -0.61
N ALA A 88 -11.80 -3.69 -0.36
CA ALA A 88 -12.63 -2.60 0.13
C ALA A 88 -13.82 -2.32 -0.80
N SER A 89 -13.60 -2.35 -2.11
CA SER A 89 -14.66 -2.14 -3.11
C SER A 89 -15.67 -3.28 -3.15
N LEU A 90 -15.22 -4.53 -3.05
CA LEU A 90 -16.10 -5.69 -3.01
C LEU A 90 -16.97 -5.68 -1.74
N PHE A 91 -16.40 -5.35 -0.58
CA PHE A 91 -17.15 -5.24 0.66
C PHE A 91 -18.18 -4.12 0.62
N ALA A 92 -17.85 -3.00 -0.03
CA ALA A 92 -18.79 -1.91 -0.26
C ALA A 92 -19.96 -2.36 -1.17
N ASP A 93 -19.66 -3.06 -2.28
CA ASP A 93 -20.67 -3.58 -3.20
C ASP A 93 -21.59 -4.60 -2.54
N MET A 94 -21.02 -5.46 -1.69
CA MET A 94 -21.76 -6.45 -0.88
C MET A 94 -22.52 -5.82 0.31
N ARG A 95 -22.36 -4.52 0.55
CA ARG A 95 -22.99 -3.78 1.66
C ARG A 95 -22.71 -4.38 3.04
N LEU A 96 -21.47 -4.81 3.27
CA LEU A 96 -21.02 -5.35 4.56
C LEU A 96 -20.73 -4.28 5.61
N GLY A 97 -20.90 -3.04 5.28
CA GLY A 97 -20.71 -1.86 6.10
C GLY A 97 -20.91 -0.61 5.27
N GLU A 98 -20.55 0.56 5.81
CA GLU A 98 -20.74 1.85 5.15
C GLU A 98 -19.46 2.35 4.47
N TYR A 99 -18.36 2.41 5.22
CA TYR A 99 -17.06 2.87 4.72
C TYR A 99 -15.97 1.82 4.96
N PHE A 100 -15.08 1.69 4.00
CA PHE A 100 -14.00 0.71 4.00
C PHE A 100 -12.70 1.39 3.63
N ALA A 101 -11.67 1.22 4.45
CA ALA A 101 -10.37 1.81 4.21
C ALA A 101 -9.40 0.80 3.58
N ALA A 102 -8.75 1.20 2.49
CA ALA A 102 -7.62 0.51 1.88
C ALA A 102 -6.36 1.31 2.20
N VAL A 103 -5.42 0.73 2.97
CA VAL A 103 -4.24 1.43 3.47
C VAL A 103 -2.99 0.63 3.15
N THR A 104 -1.98 1.27 2.59
CA THR A 104 -0.70 0.60 2.32
C THR A 104 0.46 1.52 2.58
N SER A 105 1.59 0.92 2.91
CA SER A 105 2.84 1.64 3.11
C SER A 105 4.03 0.87 2.60
N SER A 106 5.15 1.56 2.48
CA SER A 106 6.47 0.97 2.45
C SER A 106 7.46 1.95 3.06
N HIS A 107 8.55 1.41 3.61
CA HIS A 107 9.70 2.20 4.00
C HIS A 107 10.93 1.63 3.33
N PHE A 108 11.68 2.47 2.62
CA PHE A 108 12.83 2.06 1.83
C PHE A 108 13.79 1.17 2.64
N CYS A 109 14.23 1.61 3.81
CA CYS A 109 15.23 0.89 4.59
C CYS A 109 14.71 -0.44 5.15
N SER A 110 13.48 -0.48 5.67
CA SER A 110 12.90 -1.72 6.20
C SER A 110 12.61 -2.75 5.11
N ALA A 111 12.07 -2.30 3.98
CA ALA A 111 11.81 -3.14 2.82
C ALA A 111 13.11 -3.69 2.20
N GLU A 112 14.13 -2.85 2.05
CA GLU A 112 15.44 -3.28 1.55
C GLU A 112 16.06 -4.35 2.45
N ARG A 113 16.00 -4.19 3.76
CA ARG A 113 16.52 -5.17 4.71
C ARG A 113 15.82 -6.52 4.57
N GLN A 114 14.53 -6.54 4.30
CA GLN A 114 13.76 -7.78 4.21
C GLN A 114 13.83 -8.46 2.84
N PHE A 115 13.81 -7.68 1.75
CA PHE A 115 13.69 -8.22 0.40
C PHE A 115 15.01 -8.25 -0.37
N ARG A 116 16.05 -7.55 0.10
CA ARG A 116 17.35 -7.51 -0.57
C ARG A 116 18.40 -8.28 0.20
N PHE A 117 18.50 -9.53 -0.15
CA PHE A 117 19.49 -10.44 0.41
C PHE A 117 20.95 -9.91 0.38
N PRO A 118 21.44 -9.21 -0.66
CA PRO A 118 22.83 -8.73 -0.67
C PRO A 118 23.16 -7.66 0.37
N ILE A 119 22.20 -6.96 0.95
CA ILE A 119 22.47 -5.91 1.96
C ILE A 119 23.12 -6.51 3.20
N ASN A 120 22.73 -7.69 3.62
CA ASN A 120 23.31 -8.37 4.77
C ASN A 120 24.80 -8.72 4.56
N TYR A 121 25.26 -8.77 3.33
CA TYR A 121 26.64 -9.06 2.95
C TYR A 121 27.41 -7.83 2.44
N GLY A 122 26.84 -6.63 2.56
CA GLY A 122 27.46 -5.41 2.07
C GLY A 122 27.57 -5.35 0.54
N GLY A 123 26.70 -6.06 -0.17
CA GLY A 123 26.70 -6.08 -1.62
C GLY A 123 26.37 -4.70 -2.22
N VAL A 124 27.10 -4.32 -3.28
CA VAL A 124 26.82 -3.10 -4.02
C VAL A 124 25.57 -3.28 -4.87
N ARG A 125 24.66 -2.32 -4.78
CA ARG A 125 23.44 -2.30 -5.57
C ARG A 125 23.77 -2.07 -7.05
N PRO A 126 23.32 -2.93 -7.98
CA PRO A 126 23.49 -2.67 -9.39
C PRO A 126 22.66 -1.45 -9.85
N PRO A 127 23.12 -0.68 -10.84
CA PRO A 127 22.40 0.50 -11.33
C PRO A 127 20.98 0.21 -11.84
N THR A 128 20.74 -1.01 -12.28
CA THR A 128 19.43 -1.48 -12.80
C THR A 128 18.47 -1.93 -11.71
N ALA A 129 18.89 -1.94 -10.44
CA ALA A 129 18.02 -2.35 -9.36
C ALA A 129 16.94 -1.30 -9.09
N GLN A 130 15.70 -1.75 -8.95
CA GLN A 130 14.60 -0.88 -8.57
C GLN A 130 14.72 -0.44 -7.10
N TRP A 131 14.20 0.75 -6.83
CA TRP A 131 14.16 1.31 -5.48
C TRP A 131 12.74 1.22 -4.93
N THR A 132 12.62 0.78 -3.69
CA THR A 132 11.38 0.97 -2.95
C THR A 132 11.27 2.44 -2.50
N ALA A 133 10.07 2.95 -2.46
CA ALA A 133 9.80 4.30 -1.96
C ALA A 133 9.43 4.27 -0.48
N THR A 134 9.68 5.35 0.24
CA THR A 134 9.12 5.56 1.57
C THR A 134 7.86 6.38 1.44
N GLY A 135 6.75 5.85 1.95
CA GLY A 135 5.47 6.54 1.92
C GLY A 135 4.31 5.62 2.28
N ALA A 136 3.14 6.22 2.41
CA ALA A 136 1.89 5.51 2.62
C ALA A 136 0.76 6.15 1.83
N GLY A 137 -0.26 5.36 1.53
CA GLY A 137 -1.48 5.82 0.87
C GLY A 137 -2.71 5.20 1.52
N CYS A 138 -3.79 5.98 1.55
CA CYS A 138 -5.08 5.51 2.00
C CYS A 138 -6.18 5.93 1.02
N CYS A 139 -7.09 5.01 0.73
CA CYS A 139 -8.31 5.26 -0.03
C CYS A 139 -9.50 4.73 0.76
N ILE A 140 -10.53 5.55 0.92
CA ILE A 140 -11.79 5.13 1.56
C ILE A 140 -12.82 4.90 0.46
N THR A 141 -13.46 3.73 0.49
CA THR A 141 -14.53 3.35 -0.44
C THR A 141 -15.85 3.25 0.29
N SER A 142 -16.92 3.57 -0.42
CA SER A 142 -18.30 3.41 0.03
C SER A 142 -19.21 3.23 -1.19
N VAL A 143 -20.45 2.89 -0.97
CA VAL A 143 -21.47 2.97 -2.03
C VAL A 143 -21.86 4.44 -2.20
N ALA A 144 -21.49 5.05 -3.31
CA ALA A 144 -21.68 6.46 -3.57
C ALA A 144 -22.36 6.72 -4.92
N GLU A 145 -23.08 7.83 -5.01
CA GLU A 145 -23.75 8.27 -6.25
C GLU A 145 -22.86 9.11 -7.16
N LYS A 146 -21.69 9.56 -6.67
CA LYS A 146 -20.80 10.48 -7.39
C LYS A 146 -19.43 9.86 -7.65
N PRO A 147 -18.83 10.10 -8.83
CA PRO A 147 -17.50 9.61 -9.17
C PRO A 147 -16.42 10.21 -8.26
N PRO A 148 -15.24 9.56 -8.17
CA PRO A 148 -14.79 8.41 -9.00
C PRO A 148 -15.35 7.08 -8.52
N TYR A 149 -15.49 6.10 -9.44
CA TYR A 149 -15.98 4.75 -9.14
C TYR A 149 -14.96 3.68 -9.46
N VAL A 150 -14.87 2.64 -8.63
CA VAL A 150 -14.27 1.37 -9.00
C VAL A 150 -15.30 0.57 -9.79
N LYS A 151 -15.16 0.56 -11.13
CA LYS A 151 -16.12 -0.08 -12.03
C LYS A 151 -15.91 -1.58 -12.18
N ARG A 152 -14.70 -2.04 -11.98
CA ARG A 152 -14.33 -3.44 -12.18
C ARG A 152 -13.12 -3.81 -11.33
N VAL A 153 -13.17 -5.00 -10.75
CA VAL A 153 -12.05 -5.67 -10.11
C VAL A 153 -11.72 -6.90 -10.95
N THR A 154 -10.45 -7.10 -11.28
CA THR A 154 -9.98 -8.30 -11.97
C THR A 154 -8.94 -8.99 -11.11
N ILE A 155 -9.23 -10.21 -10.69
CA ILE A 155 -8.29 -11.06 -9.97
C ILE A 155 -7.53 -11.89 -10.99
N GLY A 156 -6.21 -11.76 -11.01
CA GLY A 156 -5.33 -12.50 -11.88
C GLY A 156 -5.11 -13.94 -11.44
N LYS A 157 -4.38 -14.68 -12.26
CA LYS A 157 -3.87 -16.01 -11.91
C LYS A 157 -2.36 -16.02 -12.00
N ILE A 158 -1.73 -16.84 -11.18
CA ILE A 158 -0.29 -17.07 -11.26
C ILE A 158 -0.01 -17.89 -12.52
N THR A 159 0.87 -17.39 -13.38
CA THR A 159 1.30 -18.08 -14.59
C THR A 159 2.80 -17.97 -14.72
N ASP A 160 3.48 -19.10 -14.85
CA ASP A 160 4.90 -19.11 -15.22
C ASP A 160 5.04 -18.84 -16.71
N MET A 161 5.63 -17.70 -17.04
CA MET A 161 5.91 -17.29 -18.42
C MET A 161 7.28 -17.80 -18.91
N GLY A 162 8.01 -18.56 -18.09
CA GLY A 162 9.37 -19.04 -18.39
C GLY A 162 10.41 -17.92 -18.53
N ILE A 163 10.11 -16.72 -18.09
CA ILE A 163 10.98 -15.55 -18.20
C ILE A 163 11.97 -15.55 -17.03
N LYS A 164 13.25 -15.66 -17.34
CA LYS A 164 14.32 -15.69 -16.33
C LYS A 164 14.75 -14.30 -15.83
N LEU A 165 14.25 -13.24 -16.41
CA LEU A 165 14.61 -11.86 -16.08
C LEU A 165 13.41 -11.07 -15.53
N SER A 166 13.55 -10.79 -14.27
CA SER A 166 13.09 -9.70 -13.42
C SER A 166 11.70 -9.09 -13.61
N LEU A 167 11.25 -8.56 -12.52
CA LEU A 167 10.12 -7.67 -12.22
C LEU A 167 9.61 -6.76 -13.36
N ILE A 168 10.44 -6.30 -14.29
CA ILE A 168 10.08 -5.43 -15.40
C ILE A 168 9.05 -6.08 -16.34
N HIS A 169 9.14 -7.40 -16.56
CA HIS A 169 8.20 -8.11 -17.45
C HIS A 169 6.91 -8.56 -16.75
N ILE A 170 6.89 -8.56 -15.43
CA ILE A 170 5.76 -9.03 -14.62
C ILE A 170 4.94 -7.86 -14.07
N SER A 171 5.57 -6.74 -13.75
CA SER A 171 4.94 -5.62 -13.04
C SER A 171 4.57 -4.42 -13.91
N GLU A 172 5.06 -4.34 -15.15
CA GLU A 172 4.69 -3.26 -16.06
C GLU A 172 3.62 -3.70 -17.06
N PRO A 173 2.40 -3.16 -16.98
CA PRO A 173 1.33 -3.48 -17.92
C PRO A 173 1.46 -2.76 -19.27
N THR A 174 2.48 -1.94 -19.45
CA THR A 174 2.72 -1.21 -20.71
C THR A 174 3.41 -2.09 -21.74
N ARG A 175 2.62 -2.80 -22.53
CA ARG A 175 3.11 -3.19 -23.86
C ARG A 175 3.38 -1.91 -24.66
N PRO A 176 4.55 -1.75 -25.30
CA PRO A 176 4.72 -0.71 -26.29
C PRO A 176 3.66 -0.91 -27.36
N LEU A 177 2.76 0.05 -27.50
CA LEU A 177 1.86 0.12 -28.64
C LEU A 177 2.73 0.44 -29.84
N TYR A 178 3.08 -0.58 -30.61
CA TYR A 178 3.55 -0.35 -31.97
C TYR A 178 2.35 0.15 -32.76
N ILE A 179 2.33 1.44 -33.04
CA ILE A 179 1.44 2.02 -34.05
C ILE A 179 2.00 1.58 -35.40
N SER A 180 1.35 0.63 -36.01
CA SER A 180 1.55 0.25 -37.40
C SER A 180 0.82 1.24 -38.31
#